data_2405b8dcf3fb9380f4f3b4c456aa990e
#
_entry.id   2405b8dcf3fb9380f4f3b4c456aa990e
#
_cell.length_a   1.000
_cell.length_b   1.000
_cell.length_c   1.000
_cell.angle_alpha   90.00
_cell.angle_beta   90.00
_cell.angle_gamma   90.00
#
_symmetry.space_group_name_H-M   'P 1'
#
loop_
_entity.id
_entity.type
_entity.pdbx_description
1 polymer ?
#
loop_
_entity_poly.entity_id
_entity_poly.type
_entity_poly.pdbx_seq_one_letter_code
_entity_poly.pdbx_strand_id
1 'polypeptide(L)'
;ALQWVIDNHEKYRITTINLAPVDDVAHAEPVPTDIDEKLAKLHELGIWVSAPTGNHGYTNGISWPASQPNCFAIGAVKPGNDEVHQDRHAKIVLVVPGAATSSSNAVVCGAVLILREAIEKSGYDWHKDGETLPDAMLKIMQETGVAVADPGSGLTFRRLDLKRALDRVYAAQ
;
A
#
# COMPACT_ATOMS: atom_id res chain seq x y z
N ALA A 1 -4.20 -9.78 17.18
CA ALA A 1 -4.67 -10.06 15.81
C ALA A 1 -3.49 -10.41 14.88
N LEU A 2 -2.42 -9.58 14.73
CA LEU A 2 -1.33 -9.83 13.79
C LEU A 2 -0.59 -11.15 14.07
N GLN A 3 -0.31 -11.49 15.34
CA GLN A 3 0.30 -12.76 15.71
C GLN A 3 -0.56 -13.95 15.24
N TRP A 4 -1.87 -13.86 15.41
CA TRP A 4 -2.77 -14.93 14.95
C TRP A 4 -2.68 -15.12 13.41
N VAL A 5 -2.54 -14.03 12.66
CA VAL A 5 -2.32 -14.11 11.20
C VAL A 5 -0.99 -14.80 10.90
N ILE A 6 0.10 -14.42 11.57
CA ILE A 6 1.42 -15.06 11.41
C ILE A 6 1.32 -16.57 11.63
N ASP A 7 0.62 -17.00 12.68
CA ASP A 7 0.49 -18.40 13.05
C ASP A 7 -0.44 -19.21 12.14
N ASN A 8 -1.33 -18.54 11.39
CA ASN A 8 -2.43 -19.20 10.68
C ASN A 8 -2.50 -18.85 9.17
N HIS A 9 -1.59 -18.01 8.64
CA HIS A 9 -1.67 -17.52 7.25
C HIS A 9 -1.69 -18.63 6.21
N GLU A 10 -0.89 -19.68 6.37
CA GLU A 10 -0.88 -20.82 5.44
C GLU A 10 -2.21 -21.57 5.45
N LYS A 11 -2.72 -21.90 6.66
CA LYS A 11 -3.97 -22.63 6.84
C LYS A 11 -5.16 -21.94 6.19
N TYR A 12 -5.22 -20.61 6.29
CA TYR A 12 -6.33 -19.80 5.75
C TYR A 12 -5.98 -19.06 4.47
N ARG A 13 -4.77 -19.27 3.93
CA ARG A 13 -4.26 -18.60 2.73
C ARG A 13 -4.37 -17.07 2.80
N ILE A 14 -3.99 -16.51 3.94
CA ILE A 14 -4.01 -15.06 4.16
C ILE A 14 -2.78 -14.47 3.49
N THR A 15 -2.98 -13.63 2.50
CA THR A 15 -1.92 -12.99 1.70
C THR A 15 -1.94 -11.47 1.77
N THR A 16 -3.01 -10.90 2.33
CA THR A 16 -3.23 -9.44 2.36
C THR A 16 -3.96 -9.04 3.64
N ILE A 17 -3.48 -7.99 4.28
CA ILE A 17 -4.07 -7.38 5.46
C ILE A 17 -4.41 -5.92 5.16
N ASN A 18 -5.69 -5.57 5.30
CA ASN A 18 -6.15 -4.19 5.39
C ASN A 18 -6.09 -3.76 6.86
N LEU A 19 -5.05 -3.03 7.25
CA LEU A 19 -4.88 -2.55 8.62
C LEU A 19 -5.49 -1.15 8.73
N ALA A 20 -6.80 -1.10 9.00
CA ALA A 20 -7.60 0.12 8.90
C ALA A 20 -7.54 1.11 10.09
N PRO A 21 -7.12 0.76 11.32
CA PRO A 21 -7.03 1.72 12.42
C PRO A 21 -6.07 2.87 12.09
N VAL A 22 -6.37 4.05 12.62
CA VAL A 22 -5.52 5.24 12.60
C VAL A 22 -5.56 5.89 13.99
N ASP A 23 -4.48 6.55 14.38
CA ASP A 23 -4.39 7.27 15.66
C ASP A 23 -4.68 8.77 15.53
N ASP A 24 -4.94 9.21 14.30
CA ASP A 24 -5.27 10.60 13.97
C ASP A 24 -4.18 11.64 14.34
N VAL A 25 -2.92 11.19 14.43
CA VAL A 25 -1.75 12.03 14.71
C VAL A 25 -0.83 12.05 13.49
N ALA A 26 -0.25 13.22 13.19
CA ALA A 26 0.71 13.36 12.10
C ALA A 26 2.10 12.91 12.54
N HIS A 27 2.54 11.76 12.09
CA HIS A 27 3.90 11.24 12.31
C HIS A 27 4.75 11.44 11.07
N ALA A 28 5.80 12.26 11.19
CA ALA A 28 6.83 12.41 10.14
C ALA A 28 7.80 11.23 10.15
N GLU A 29 8.04 10.65 11.32
CA GLU A 29 8.89 9.48 11.54
C GLU A 29 8.12 8.32 12.17
N PRO A 30 8.58 7.07 12.00
CA PRO A 30 7.98 5.92 12.68
C PRO A 30 7.98 6.09 14.20
N VAL A 31 6.91 5.66 14.84
CA VAL A 31 6.82 5.59 16.30
C VAL A 31 7.00 4.13 16.71
N PRO A 32 8.06 3.78 17.47
CA PRO A 32 8.27 2.39 17.88
C PRO A 32 7.09 1.83 18.65
N THR A 33 6.58 0.69 18.20
CA THR A 33 5.40 0.04 18.79
C THR A 33 5.54 -1.49 18.82
N ASP A 34 4.70 -2.14 19.63
CA ASP A 34 4.68 -3.61 19.78
C ASP A 34 4.31 -4.38 18.51
N ILE A 35 3.86 -3.69 17.44
CA ILE A 35 3.52 -4.35 16.19
C ILE A 35 4.65 -4.39 15.17
N ASP A 36 5.74 -3.64 15.38
CA ASP A 36 6.78 -3.45 14.36
C ASP A 36 7.46 -4.78 13.97
N GLU A 37 7.80 -5.61 14.96
CA GLU A 37 8.34 -6.95 14.70
C GLU A 37 7.35 -7.85 13.96
N LYS A 38 6.05 -7.69 14.23
CA LYS A 38 5.00 -8.45 13.54
C LYS A 38 4.79 -7.98 12.11
N LEU A 39 4.90 -6.67 11.85
CA LEU A 39 4.87 -6.11 10.50
C LEU A 39 6.06 -6.62 9.68
N ALA A 40 7.27 -6.60 10.25
CA ALA A 40 8.46 -7.15 9.62
C ALA A 40 8.28 -8.64 9.30
N LYS A 41 7.77 -9.42 10.25
CA LYS A 41 7.53 -10.86 10.04
C LYS A 41 6.50 -11.14 8.97
N LEU A 42 5.41 -10.39 8.91
CA LEU A 42 4.39 -10.51 7.87
C LEU A 42 4.97 -10.18 6.48
N HIS A 43 5.83 -9.16 6.41
CA HIS A 43 6.52 -8.79 5.17
C HIS A 43 7.44 -9.92 4.69
N GLU A 44 8.26 -10.51 5.57
CA GLU A 44 9.11 -11.67 5.27
C GLU A 44 8.30 -12.88 4.77
N LEU A 45 7.10 -13.08 5.32
CA LEU A 45 6.18 -14.14 4.90
C LEU A 45 5.48 -13.85 3.55
N GLY A 46 5.80 -12.74 2.89
CA GLY A 46 5.20 -12.36 1.63
C GLY A 46 3.74 -11.91 1.75
N ILE A 47 3.34 -11.44 2.92
CA ILE A 47 1.99 -10.93 3.18
C ILE A 47 1.98 -9.41 3.00
N TRP A 48 1.11 -8.91 2.14
CA TRP A 48 0.87 -7.48 1.98
C TRP A 48 0.18 -6.91 3.22
N VAL A 49 0.77 -5.88 3.82
CA VAL A 49 0.13 -5.12 4.90
C VAL A 49 0.10 -3.65 4.51
N SER A 50 -1.08 -3.06 4.43
CA SER A 50 -1.22 -1.65 4.14
C SER A 50 -2.20 -0.95 5.08
N ALA A 51 -1.98 0.35 5.28
CA ALA A 51 -2.79 1.18 6.17
C ALA A 51 -3.11 2.54 5.53
N PRO A 52 -4.27 3.12 5.87
CA PRO A 52 -4.64 4.46 5.45
C PRO A 52 -3.79 5.52 6.17
N THR A 53 -3.49 6.62 5.48
CA THR A 53 -2.62 7.67 6.01
C THR A 53 -3.28 8.63 6.99
N GLY A 54 -4.62 8.60 7.10
CA GLY A 54 -5.41 9.50 7.93
C GLY A 54 -6.20 10.52 7.11
N ASN A 55 -7.12 11.23 7.77
CA ASN A 55 -8.14 12.05 7.09
C ASN A 55 -8.23 13.50 7.63
N HIS A 56 -7.15 14.05 8.19
CA HIS A 56 -7.11 15.38 8.77
C HIS A 56 -6.54 16.46 7.83
N GLY A 57 -6.02 16.03 6.66
CA GLY A 57 -5.41 16.96 5.70
C GLY A 57 -4.00 17.41 6.10
N TYR A 58 -3.31 16.69 6.97
CA TYR A 58 -1.93 16.97 7.31
C TYR A 58 -1.02 16.91 6.09
N THR A 59 0.02 17.77 6.06
CA THR A 59 1.02 17.80 4.98
C THR A 59 2.43 17.52 5.47
N ASN A 60 2.60 17.25 6.76
CA ASN A 60 3.87 17.05 7.45
C ASN A 60 4.01 15.70 8.15
N GLY A 61 3.06 14.79 7.96
CA GLY A 61 3.08 13.46 8.55
C GLY A 61 1.82 12.68 8.21
N ILE A 62 1.81 11.41 8.56
CA ILE A 62 0.70 10.48 8.37
C ILE A 62 0.43 9.69 9.66
N SER A 63 -0.78 9.21 9.82
CA SER A 63 -1.20 8.47 11.01
C SER A 63 -0.46 7.14 11.17
N TRP A 64 -0.27 6.70 12.43
CA TRP A 64 0.04 5.32 12.73
C TRP A 64 -1.17 4.42 12.37
N PRO A 65 -1.00 3.20 11.84
CA PRO A 65 0.25 2.48 11.62
C PRO A 65 0.86 2.68 10.22
N ALA A 66 0.30 3.55 9.36
CA ALA A 66 0.85 3.81 8.02
C ALA A 66 2.27 4.42 8.07
N SER A 67 2.62 5.11 9.16
CA SER A 67 3.97 5.67 9.39
C SER A 67 5.04 4.59 9.65
N GLN A 68 4.67 3.37 9.97
CA GLN A 68 5.60 2.30 10.37
C GLN A 68 6.34 1.67 9.19
N PRO A 69 7.56 1.15 9.41
CA PRO A 69 8.23 0.26 8.48
C PRO A 69 7.39 -0.99 8.20
N ASN A 70 7.54 -1.57 7.00
CA ASN A 70 6.85 -2.78 6.58
C ASN A 70 5.30 -2.67 6.61
N CYS A 71 4.79 -1.43 6.61
CA CYS A 71 3.38 -1.13 6.40
C CYS A 71 3.26 -0.14 5.23
N PHE A 72 2.59 -0.53 4.17
CA PHE A 72 2.44 0.31 2.98
C PHE A 72 1.41 1.41 3.22
N ALA A 73 1.86 2.66 3.20
CA ALA A 73 1.04 3.84 3.43
C ALA A 73 0.21 4.19 2.19
N ILE A 74 -1.10 4.19 2.31
CA ILE A 74 -2.03 4.46 1.21
C ILE A 74 -2.75 5.80 1.42
N GLY A 75 -2.49 6.74 0.51
CA GLY A 75 -3.15 8.03 0.46
C GLY A 75 -4.38 8.03 -0.46
N ALA A 76 -5.05 9.17 -0.53
CA ALA A 76 -6.25 9.34 -1.34
C ALA A 76 -6.14 10.46 -2.37
N VAL A 77 -6.76 10.25 -3.53
CA VAL A 77 -7.09 11.30 -4.48
C VAL A 77 -8.60 11.41 -4.60
N LYS A 78 -9.10 12.60 -4.94
CA LYS A 78 -10.53 12.80 -5.17
C LYS A 78 -10.99 12.01 -6.40
N PRO A 79 -12.11 11.30 -6.32
CA PRO A 79 -12.67 10.65 -7.49
C PRO A 79 -12.93 11.66 -8.61
N GLY A 80 -12.43 11.36 -9.81
CA GLY A 80 -12.72 12.11 -11.04
C GLY A 80 -11.73 13.23 -11.42
N ASN A 81 -10.82 13.67 -10.53
CA ASN A 81 -9.87 14.73 -10.88
C ASN A 81 -8.42 14.53 -10.41
N ASP A 82 -8.12 13.41 -9.76
CA ASP A 82 -6.79 13.08 -9.22
C ASP A 82 -6.21 14.12 -8.23
N GLU A 83 -7.01 15.03 -7.67
CA GLU A 83 -6.56 15.96 -6.63
C GLU A 83 -6.22 15.18 -5.36
N VAL A 84 -4.96 15.26 -4.93
CA VAL A 84 -4.52 14.63 -3.68
C VAL A 84 -5.16 15.35 -2.49
N HIS A 85 -5.73 14.61 -1.59
CA HIS A 85 -6.37 15.14 -0.40
C HIS A 85 -6.12 14.22 0.81
N GLN A 86 -6.56 14.64 2.00
CA GLN A 86 -6.30 13.96 3.28
C GLN A 86 -4.83 14.08 3.72
N ASP A 87 -4.35 13.20 4.59
CA ASP A 87 -3.00 13.29 5.13
C ASP A 87 -1.96 12.89 4.08
N ARG A 88 -0.88 13.67 3.96
CA ARG A 88 0.13 13.58 2.90
C ARG A 88 1.53 13.63 3.47
N HIS A 89 2.38 12.70 3.00
CA HIS A 89 3.79 12.64 3.36
C HIS A 89 4.57 11.84 2.31
N ALA A 90 5.88 12.04 2.24
CA ALA A 90 6.76 11.30 1.32
C ALA A 90 6.75 9.78 1.51
N LYS A 91 6.29 9.27 2.65
CA LYS A 91 6.12 7.83 2.93
C LYS A 91 4.94 7.19 2.20
N ILE A 92 4.03 7.96 1.61
CA ILE A 92 2.91 7.42 0.84
C ILE A 92 3.45 6.67 -0.37
N VAL A 93 3.13 5.40 -0.45
CA VAL A 93 3.61 4.54 -1.55
C VAL A 93 2.69 4.56 -2.77
N LEU A 94 1.39 4.70 -2.54
CA LEU A 94 0.35 4.81 -3.59
C LEU A 94 -0.77 5.74 -3.13
N VAL A 95 -1.39 6.41 -4.08
CA VAL A 95 -2.66 7.12 -3.89
C VAL A 95 -3.74 6.47 -4.76
N VAL A 96 -4.99 6.47 -4.27
CA VAL A 96 -6.11 5.82 -4.94
C VAL A 96 -7.37 6.67 -4.79
N PRO A 97 -8.26 6.72 -5.80
CA PRO A 97 -9.53 7.43 -5.66
C PRO A 97 -10.35 6.92 -4.48
N GLY A 98 -10.71 7.84 -3.58
CA GLY A 98 -11.52 7.57 -2.40
C GLY A 98 -11.88 8.83 -1.63
N ALA A 99 -13.05 8.85 -1.00
CA ALA A 99 -13.46 9.98 -0.16
C ALA A 99 -12.66 10.05 1.15
N ALA A 100 -12.15 8.91 1.61
CA ALA A 100 -11.30 8.75 2.78
C ALA A 100 -10.15 7.79 2.47
N THR A 101 -9.04 7.91 3.18
CA THR A 101 -7.87 7.03 2.98
C THR A 101 -8.16 5.57 3.33
N SER A 102 -9.10 5.29 4.24
CA SER A 102 -9.57 3.92 4.53
C SER A 102 -10.26 3.27 3.34
N SER A 103 -11.05 4.04 2.57
CA SER A 103 -11.66 3.54 1.32
C SER A 103 -10.60 3.24 0.27
N SER A 104 -9.60 4.14 0.12
CA SER A 104 -8.47 3.95 -0.79
C SER A 104 -7.65 2.71 -0.43
N ASN A 105 -7.39 2.49 0.87
CA ASN A 105 -6.67 1.31 1.35
C ASN A 105 -7.42 0.01 1.03
N ALA A 106 -8.74 -0.01 1.20
CA ALA A 106 -9.56 -1.18 0.85
C ALA A 106 -9.49 -1.50 -0.66
N VAL A 107 -9.50 -0.48 -1.51
CA VAL A 107 -9.33 -0.66 -2.97
C VAL A 107 -7.95 -1.23 -3.31
N VAL A 108 -6.88 -0.73 -2.68
CA VAL A 108 -5.52 -1.29 -2.88
C VAL A 108 -5.46 -2.74 -2.47
N CYS A 109 -6.03 -3.12 -1.33
CA CYS A 109 -6.05 -4.53 -0.89
C CYS A 109 -6.74 -5.44 -1.91
N GLY A 110 -7.84 -4.99 -2.51
CA GLY A 110 -8.48 -5.72 -3.62
C GLY A 110 -7.59 -5.81 -4.87
N ALA A 111 -6.95 -4.71 -5.25
CA ALA A 111 -6.04 -4.67 -6.39
C ALA A 111 -4.82 -5.59 -6.21
N VAL A 112 -4.27 -5.64 -5.00
CA VAL A 112 -3.15 -6.53 -4.63
C VAL A 112 -3.52 -8.00 -4.79
N LEU A 113 -4.72 -8.40 -4.37
CA LEU A 113 -5.19 -9.79 -4.56
C LEU A 113 -5.27 -10.16 -6.04
N ILE A 114 -5.80 -9.25 -6.88
CA ILE A 114 -5.89 -9.47 -8.33
C ILE A 114 -4.50 -9.53 -8.97
N LEU A 115 -3.59 -8.62 -8.59
CA LEU A 115 -2.24 -8.59 -9.13
C LEU A 115 -1.44 -9.83 -8.72
N ARG A 116 -1.56 -10.28 -7.46
CA ARG A 116 -0.95 -11.53 -6.98
C ARG A 116 -1.42 -12.71 -7.80
N GLU A 117 -2.72 -12.86 -7.99
CA GLU A 117 -3.30 -13.94 -8.80
C GLU A 117 -2.77 -13.89 -10.24
N ALA A 118 -2.65 -12.69 -10.82
CA ALA A 118 -2.10 -12.53 -12.17
C ALA A 118 -0.63 -12.98 -12.23
N ILE A 119 0.20 -12.60 -11.27
CA ILE A 119 1.61 -13.02 -11.17
C ILE A 119 1.70 -14.55 -11.06
N GLU A 120 0.93 -15.15 -10.15
CA GLU A 120 0.93 -16.61 -9.94
C GLU A 120 0.47 -17.38 -11.17
N LYS A 121 -0.60 -16.91 -11.85
CA LYS A 121 -1.15 -17.58 -13.05
C LYS A 121 -0.31 -17.39 -14.31
N SER A 122 0.33 -16.22 -14.47
CA SER A 122 1.17 -15.93 -15.64
C SER A 122 2.55 -16.58 -15.57
N GLY A 123 3.00 -16.97 -14.39
CA GLY A 123 4.39 -17.38 -14.17
C GLY A 123 5.39 -16.22 -14.28
N TYR A 124 4.93 -15.00 -14.06
CA TYR A 124 5.78 -13.81 -14.10
C TYR A 124 6.91 -13.92 -13.07
N ASP A 125 8.15 -13.77 -13.52
CA ASP A 125 9.31 -13.72 -12.62
C ASP A 125 9.35 -12.38 -11.87
N TRP A 126 8.75 -12.35 -10.70
CA TRP A 126 8.66 -11.18 -9.85
C TRP A 126 9.96 -10.89 -9.08
N HIS A 127 10.89 -11.84 -8.97
CA HIS A 127 12.15 -11.67 -8.22
C HIS A 127 13.03 -10.54 -8.79
N LYS A 128 12.85 -10.20 -10.05
CA LYS A 128 13.51 -9.04 -10.69
C LYS A 128 12.96 -7.68 -10.21
N ASP A 129 11.82 -7.68 -9.56
CA ASP A 129 11.13 -6.47 -9.13
C ASP A 129 11.21 -6.23 -7.62
N GLY A 130 11.52 -7.23 -6.79
CA GLY A 130 11.62 -7.05 -5.35
C GLY A 130 12.19 -8.25 -4.61
N GLU A 131 12.59 -8.03 -3.36
CA GLU A 131 13.09 -9.09 -2.48
C GLU A 131 11.96 -9.98 -1.96
N THR A 132 10.79 -9.39 -1.75
CA THR A 132 9.56 -10.10 -1.40
C THR A 132 8.49 -9.86 -2.45
N LEU A 133 7.48 -10.74 -2.50
CA LEU A 133 6.36 -10.53 -3.43
C LEU A 133 5.58 -9.22 -3.16
N PRO A 134 5.35 -8.77 -1.91
CA PRO A 134 4.81 -7.43 -1.65
C PRO A 134 5.65 -6.29 -2.24
N ASP A 135 6.98 -6.35 -2.14
CA ASP A 135 7.87 -5.32 -2.72
C ASP A 135 7.78 -5.32 -4.24
N ALA A 136 7.79 -6.49 -4.85
CA ALA A 136 7.65 -6.63 -6.30
C ALA A 136 6.31 -6.08 -6.79
N MET A 137 5.20 -6.42 -6.12
CA MET A 137 3.88 -5.88 -6.45
C MET A 137 3.82 -4.36 -6.28
N LEU A 138 4.41 -3.82 -5.20
CA LEU A 138 4.49 -2.37 -5.00
C LEU A 138 5.25 -1.70 -6.14
N LYS A 139 6.44 -2.20 -6.47
CA LYS A 139 7.25 -1.66 -7.57
C LYS A 139 6.50 -1.69 -8.91
N ILE A 140 5.85 -2.80 -9.24
CA ILE A 140 5.02 -2.93 -10.44
C ILE A 140 3.94 -1.84 -10.45
N MET A 141 3.18 -1.68 -9.35
CA MET A 141 2.12 -0.67 -9.25
C MET A 141 2.65 0.76 -9.30
N GLN A 142 3.81 1.05 -8.73
CA GLN A 142 4.43 2.38 -8.79
C GLN A 142 4.95 2.73 -10.18
N GLU A 143 5.63 1.82 -10.85
CA GLU A 143 6.19 2.05 -12.19
C GLU A 143 5.12 2.16 -13.28
N THR A 144 4.00 1.46 -13.11
CA THR A 144 2.86 1.53 -14.03
C THR A 144 1.82 2.59 -13.64
N GLY A 145 1.92 3.11 -12.41
CA GLY A 145 1.01 4.12 -11.88
C GLY A 145 1.16 5.49 -12.54
N VAL A 146 0.09 6.27 -12.46
CA VAL A 146 0.05 7.64 -12.99
C VAL A 146 0.70 8.60 -12.00
N ALA A 147 1.61 9.45 -12.45
CA ALA A 147 2.19 10.50 -11.63
C ALA A 147 1.15 11.59 -11.34
N VAL A 148 0.96 11.93 -10.07
CA VAL A 148 0.02 12.96 -9.60
C VAL A 148 0.79 13.95 -8.73
N ALA A 149 0.89 15.19 -9.18
CA ALA A 149 1.50 16.26 -8.40
C ALA A 149 0.53 16.77 -7.34
N ASP A 150 1.02 17.00 -6.14
CA ASP A 150 0.29 17.67 -5.06
C ASP A 150 0.91 19.04 -4.75
N PRO A 151 0.32 20.13 -5.23
CA PRO A 151 0.81 21.49 -4.91
C PRO A 151 0.80 21.80 -3.41
N GLY A 152 -0.07 21.13 -2.64
CA GLY A 152 -0.21 21.38 -1.21
C GLY A 152 0.98 20.90 -0.38
N SER A 153 1.62 19.81 -0.77
CA SER A 153 2.82 19.28 -0.11
C SER A 153 4.10 19.45 -0.95
N GLY A 154 3.99 19.84 -2.22
CA GLY A 154 5.10 19.89 -3.16
C GLY A 154 5.61 18.51 -3.62
N LEU A 155 4.91 17.44 -3.26
CA LEU A 155 5.28 16.07 -3.60
C LEU A 155 4.59 15.59 -4.86
N THR A 156 5.14 14.54 -5.46
CA THR A 156 4.50 13.79 -6.55
C THR A 156 4.27 12.35 -6.09
N PHE A 157 3.04 11.92 -6.16
CA PHE A 157 2.62 10.57 -5.78
C PHE A 157 2.37 9.69 -7.00
N ARG A 158 2.23 8.38 -6.78
CA ARG A 158 1.84 7.41 -7.80
C ARG A 158 0.40 6.97 -7.57
N ARG A 159 -0.51 7.34 -8.49
CA ARG A 159 -1.88 6.83 -8.47
C ARG A 159 -1.92 5.46 -9.12
N LEU A 160 -2.49 4.51 -8.39
CA LEU A 160 -2.68 3.14 -8.88
C LEU A 160 -3.38 3.12 -10.25
N ASP A 161 -2.79 2.40 -11.19
CA ASP A 161 -3.41 1.97 -12.45
C ASP A 161 -3.30 0.44 -12.54
N LEU A 162 -4.31 -0.24 -11.99
CA LEU A 162 -4.31 -1.71 -11.94
C LEU A 162 -4.28 -2.33 -13.33
N LYS A 163 -4.94 -1.70 -14.33
CA LYS A 163 -4.92 -2.22 -15.69
C LYS A 163 -3.49 -2.28 -16.24
N ARG A 164 -2.73 -1.18 -16.12
CA ARG A 164 -1.34 -1.15 -16.59
C ARG A 164 -0.44 -2.12 -15.81
N ALA A 165 -0.69 -2.31 -14.51
CA ALA A 165 0.04 -3.28 -13.71
C ALA A 165 -0.21 -4.71 -14.22
N LEU A 166 -1.45 -5.06 -14.54
CA LEU A 166 -1.80 -6.35 -15.13
C LEU A 166 -1.23 -6.51 -16.54
N ASP A 167 -1.36 -5.48 -17.40
CA ASP A 167 -0.78 -5.50 -18.75
C ASP A 167 0.73 -5.79 -18.71
N ARG A 168 1.49 -5.20 -17.76
CA ARG A 168 2.92 -5.48 -17.58
C ARG A 168 3.19 -6.94 -17.23
N VAL A 169 2.40 -7.51 -16.34
CA VAL A 169 2.57 -8.90 -15.89
C VAL A 169 2.28 -9.88 -17.04
N TYR A 170 1.23 -9.63 -17.82
CA TYR A 170 0.85 -10.51 -18.93
C TYR A 170 1.68 -10.28 -20.20
N ALA A 171 2.22 -9.08 -20.43
CA ALA A 171 3.07 -8.80 -21.59
C ALA A 171 4.47 -9.44 -21.48
N ALA A 172 4.86 -9.95 -20.32
CA ALA A 172 6.14 -10.62 -20.10
C ALA A 172 6.11 -12.14 -20.42
N GLN A 173 4.98 -12.63 -20.93
CA GLN A 173 4.83 -13.97 -21.48
C GLN A 173 5.33 -14.01 -22.93
#